data_bca9961eb560cddf1059f9282ea9111a
#
_entry.id   bca9961eb560cddf1059f9282ea9111a
#
_cell.length_a   1.000
_cell.length_b   1.000
_cell.length_c   1.000
_cell.angle_alpha   90.00
_cell.angle_beta   90.00
_cell.angle_gamma   90.00
#
_symmetry.space_group_name_H-M   'P 1'
#
loop_
_entity.id
_entity.type
_entity.pdbx_description
1 polymer ?
#
loop_
_entity_poly.entity_id
_entity_poly.type
_entity_poly.pdbx_seq_one_letter_code
_entity_poly.pdbx_strand_id
1 'polypeptide(L)'
;INAMSPDTRDYYLKRLVSAKSAKAPTDMDKAFAKTARMEKMFYDMGGLLTVGTDPTGNGGILAGYGTWRAIELLVEAGGFTALEAIKIATQNGSIALGIDQLTGTIDAGKSADLIIIDGDPSKKITDLHKVMYVFKNGVGYHSKKLFDSVKGKVGFN
;
A
#
# COMPACT_ATOMS: atom_id res chain seq x y z
N ILE A 1 -6.14 1.70 -12.44
CA ILE A 1 -7.14 1.48 -13.50
C ILE A 1 -6.58 1.81 -14.89
N ASN A 2 -5.88 2.93 -15.08
CA ASN A 2 -5.37 3.34 -16.41
C ASN A 2 -4.28 2.43 -16.99
N ALA A 3 -3.61 1.61 -16.18
CA ALA A 3 -2.67 0.60 -16.64
C ALA A 3 -3.36 -0.69 -17.11
N MET A 4 -4.64 -0.87 -16.76
CA MET A 4 -5.39 -2.10 -17.04
C MET A 4 -5.83 -2.18 -18.50
N SER A 5 -5.92 -3.41 -19.01
CA SER A 5 -6.61 -3.71 -20.26
C SER A 5 -8.09 -3.28 -20.17
N PRO A 6 -8.77 -3.00 -21.31
CA PRO A 6 -10.17 -2.57 -21.28
C PRO A 6 -11.08 -3.51 -20.49
N ASP A 7 -10.99 -4.81 -20.72
CA ASP A 7 -11.83 -5.81 -20.06
C ASP A 7 -11.61 -5.89 -18.55
N THR A 8 -10.33 -5.86 -18.13
CA THR A 8 -9.97 -5.83 -16.71
C THR A 8 -10.48 -4.56 -16.04
N ARG A 9 -10.31 -3.42 -16.70
CA ARG A 9 -10.80 -2.13 -16.21
C ARG A 9 -12.31 -2.14 -16.02
N ASP A 10 -13.05 -2.61 -17.01
CA ASP A 10 -14.52 -2.67 -16.98
C ASP A 10 -15.02 -3.63 -15.88
N TYR A 11 -14.33 -4.75 -15.68
CA TYR A 11 -14.60 -5.65 -14.56
C TYR A 11 -14.52 -4.94 -13.21
N TYR A 12 -13.43 -4.22 -12.94
CA TYR A 12 -13.26 -3.49 -11.68
C TYR A 12 -14.23 -2.30 -11.54
N LEU A 13 -14.53 -1.58 -12.62
CA LEU A 13 -15.49 -0.49 -12.58
C LEU A 13 -16.90 -0.98 -12.28
N LYS A 14 -17.35 -2.09 -12.87
CA LYS A 14 -18.64 -2.71 -12.56
C LYS A 14 -18.74 -3.08 -11.08
N ARG A 15 -17.69 -3.68 -10.51
CA ARG A 15 -17.64 -4.01 -9.08
C ARG A 15 -17.68 -2.78 -8.18
N LEU A 16 -16.95 -1.73 -8.54
CA LEU A 16 -16.96 -0.48 -7.81
C LEU A 16 -18.35 0.18 -7.80
N VAL A 17 -19.04 0.18 -8.93
CA VAL A 17 -20.40 0.69 -9.03
C VAL A 17 -21.35 -0.13 -8.16
N SER A 18 -21.27 -1.45 -8.23
CA SER A 18 -22.09 -2.36 -7.40
C SER A 18 -21.82 -2.14 -5.90
N ALA A 19 -20.54 -2.02 -5.50
CA ALA A 19 -20.17 -1.77 -4.11
C ALA A 19 -20.69 -0.40 -3.60
N LYS A 20 -20.64 0.65 -4.43
CA LYS A 20 -21.18 1.96 -4.07
C LYS A 20 -22.70 1.99 -3.96
N SER A 21 -23.38 1.13 -4.73
CA SER A 21 -24.84 0.99 -4.68
C SER A 21 -25.31 0.13 -3.51
N ALA A 22 -24.45 -0.74 -3.02
CA ALA A 22 -24.72 -1.53 -1.83
C ALA A 22 -24.64 -0.62 -0.60
N LYS A 23 -25.75 -0.53 0.17
CA LYS A 23 -25.75 0.17 1.45
C LYS A 23 -24.83 -0.62 2.40
N ALA A 24 -23.67 -0.04 2.74
CA ALA A 24 -22.78 -0.68 3.70
C ALA A 24 -23.54 -0.93 5.02
N PRO A 25 -23.42 -2.12 5.61
CA PRO A 25 -23.98 -2.36 6.93
C PRO A 25 -23.36 -1.36 7.93
N THR A 26 -24.16 -0.64 8.66
CA THR A 26 -23.71 0.35 9.69
C THR A 26 -22.76 -0.26 10.73
N ASP A 27 -22.83 -1.57 10.92
CA ASP A 27 -21.98 -2.30 11.86
C ASP A 27 -20.56 -2.61 11.30
N MET A 28 -20.37 -2.59 9.97
CA MET A 28 -19.05 -2.83 9.37
C MET A 28 -18.07 -1.68 9.66
N ASP A 29 -18.52 -0.44 9.64
CA ASP A 29 -17.67 0.72 9.97
C ASP A 29 -17.21 0.66 11.44
N LYS A 30 -18.12 0.26 12.33
CA LYS A 30 -17.80 0.07 13.76
C LYS A 30 -16.83 -1.09 13.97
N ALA A 31 -17.04 -2.21 13.28
CA ALA A 31 -16.15 -3.36 13.34
C ALA A 31 -14.75 -3.01 12.82
N PHE A 32 -14.66 -2.32 11.69
CA PHE A 32 -13.41 -1.84 11.13
C PHE A 32 -12.66 -0.92 12.10
N ALA A 33 -13.34 0.09 12.65
CA ALA A 33 -12.74 1.00 13.61
C ALA A 33 -12.26 0.29 14.89
N LYS A 34 -12.99 -0.75 15.33
CA LYS A 34 -12.56 -1.58 16.47
C LYS A 34 -11.29 -2.37 16.14
N THR A 35 -11.25 -3.02 14.98
CA THR A 35 -10.08 -3.79 14.53
C THR A 35 -8.85 -2.88 14.42
N ALA A 36 -8.99 -1.72 13.77
CA ALA A 36 -7.90 -0.77 13.62
C ALA A 36 -7.32 -0.30 14.98
N ARG A 37 -8.18 -0.09 15.98
CA ARG A 37 -7.72 0.22 17.35
C ARG A 37 -6.99 -0.95 18.01
N MET A 38 -7.44 -2.18 17.80
CA MET A 38 -6.76 -3.37 18.32
C MET A 38 -5.36 -3.54 17.70
N GLU A 39 -5.22 -3.26 16.40
CA GLU A 39 -3.92 -3.23 15.71
C GLU A 39 -2.98 -2.19 16.33
N LYS A 40 -3.49 -0.99 16.62
CA LYS A 40 -2.71 0.06 17.29
C LYS A 40 -2.29 -0.37 18.70
N MET A 41 -3.20 -0.93 19.49
CA MET A 41 -2.87 -1.44 20.82
C MET A 41 -1.81 -2.54 20.76
N PHE A 42 -1.93 -3.49 19.83
CA PHE A 42 -0.93 -4.54 19.62
C PHE A 42 0.46 -3.95 19.30
N TYR A 43 0.51 -2.96 18.41
CA TYR A 43 1.74 -2.27 18.06
C TYR A 43 2.34 -1.51 19.25
N ASP A 44 1.51 -0.77 20.01
CA ASP A 44 1.94 0.00 21.18
C ASP A 44 2.48 -0.89 22.33
N MET A 45 2.03 -2.14 22.39
CA MET A 45 2.55 -3.17 23.29
C MET A 45 3.84 -3.82 22.78
N GLY A 46 4.41 -3.36 21.68
CA GLY A 46 5.64 -3.89 21.07
C GLY A 46 5.40 -5.01 20.06
N GLY A 47 4.18 -5.26 19.65
CA GLY A 47 3.86 -6.25 18.63
C GLY A 47 4.42 -5.87 17.25
N LEU A 48 4.90 -6.86 16.51
CA LEU A 48 5.39 -6.68 15.15
C LEU A 48 4.22 -6.69 14.16
N LEU A 49 3.75 -5.49 13.80
CA LEU A 49 2.71 -5.30 12.79
C LEU A 49 3.36 -5.08 11.42
N THR A 50 2.77 -5.65 10.37
CA THR A 50 3.17 -5.47 8.97
C THR A 50 1.99 -5.09 8.11
N VAL A 51 2.23 -4.54 6.91
CA VAL A 51 1.20 -4.26 5.91
C VAL A 51 1.07 -5.44 4.95
N GLY A 52 -0.16 -5.90 4.76
CA GLY A 52 -0.52 -6.87 3.74
C GLY A 52 -1.90 -6.56 3.18
N THR A 53 -2.13 -6.79 1.89
CA THR A 53 -3.39 -6.44 1.21
C THR A 53 -4.16 -7.65 0.73
N ASP A 54 -3.54 -8.82 0.67
CA ASP A 54 -4.12 -10.05 0.14
C ASP A 54 -5.01 -9.80 -1.11
N PRO A 55 -4.41 -9.33 -2.23
CA PRO A 55 -5.15 -8.98 -3.43
C PRO A 55 -5.68 -10.23 -4.11
N THR A 56 -6.76 -10.78 -3.55
CA THR A 56 -7.40 -11.99 -4.05
C THR A 56 -8.13 -11.75 -5.37
N GLY A 57 -8.30 -12.82 -6.16
CA GLY A 57 -8.94 -12.79 -7.48
C GLY A 57 -10.41 -12.36 -7.51
N ASN A 58 -11.03 -12.10 -6.34
CA ASN A 58 -12.41 -11.61 -6.27
C ASN A 58 -12.58 -10.13 -6.68
N GLY A 59 -11.47 -9.42 -6.96
CA GLY A 59 -11.48 -8.02 -7.42
C GLY A 59 -11.88 -7.00 -6.35
N GLY A 60 -11.88 -7.38 -5.07
CA GLY A 60 -12.18 -6.45 -3.98
C GLY A 60 -11.04 -5.46 -3.70
N ILE A 61 -9.81 -5.88 -3.96
CA ILE A 61 -8.61 -5.08 -3.73
C ILE A 61 -7.79 -4.98 -5.01
N LEU A 62 -7.49 -3.76 -5.43
CA LEU A 62 -6.63 -3.50 -6.58
C LEU A 62 -5.17 -3.69 -6.19
N ALA A 63 -4.48 -4.61 -6.87
CA ALA A 63 -3.05 -4.81 -6.72
C ALA A 63 -2.28 -3.49 -6.97
N GLY A 64 -1.28 -3.21 -6.13
CA GLY A 64 -0.54 -1.96 -6.12
C GLY A 64 -1.27 -0.82 -5.40
N TYR A 65 -2.47 -0.43 -5.80
CA TYR A 65 -3.25 0.60 -5.12
C TYR A 65 -3.62 0.18 -3.69
N GLY A 66 -4.00 -1.08 -3.48
CA GLY A 66 -4.36 -1.60 -2.16
C GLY A 66 -3.27 -1.42 -1.13
N THR A 67 -2.00 -1.57 -1.52
CA THR A 67 -0.86 -1.38 -0.62
C THR A 67 -0.77 0.06 -0.12
N TRP A 68 -0.88 1.05 -1.01
CA TRP A 68 -0.90 2.46 -0.63
C TRP A 68 -2.07 2.76 0.31
N ARG A 69 -3.26 2.25 -0.05
CA ARG A 69 -4.47 2.45 0.74
C ARG A 69 -4.38 1.82 2.13
N ALA A 70 -3.75 0.66 2.26
CA ALA A 70 -3.53 0.03 3.57
C ALA A 70 -2.65 0.91 4.47
N ILE A 71 -1.58 1.51 3.93
CA ILE A 71 -0.72 2.43 4.68
C ILE A 71 -1.47 3.69 5.10
N GLU A 72 -2.29 4.27 4.22
CA GLU A 72 -3.15 5.41 4.56
C GLU A 72 -4.14 5.07 5.67
N LEU A 73 -4.76 3.89 5.62
CA LEU A 73 -5.73 3.44 6.61
C LEU A 73 -5.12 3.25 8.01
N LEU A 74 -3.86 2.88 8.12
CA LEU A 74 -3.16 2.88 9.40
C LEU A 74 -3.20 4.27 10.05
N VAL A 75 -3.00 5.33 9.26
CA VAL A 75 -3.05 6.71 9.76
C VAL A 75 -4.49 7.17 9.99
N GLU A 76 -5.36 7.01 8.98
CA GLU A 76 -6.71 7.57 8.99
C GLU A 76 -7.65 6.90 10.01
N ALA A 77 -7.57 5.58 10.13
CA ALA A 77 -8.47 4.79 10.96
C ALA A 77 -7.77 4.15 12.17
N GLY A 78 -6.50 3.78 12.02
CA GLY A 78 -5.71 3.12 13.06
C GLY A 78 -5.16 4.09 14.11
N GLY A 79 -5.05 5.38 13.78
CA GLY A 79 -4.46 6.39 14.68
C GLY A 79 -2.94 6.30 14.78
N PHE A 80 -2.29 5.66 13.81
CA PHE A 80 -0.83 5.66 13.69
C PHE A 80 -0.32 7.01 13.17
N THR A 81 0.85 7.41 13.58
CA THR A 81 1.56 8.50 12.92
C THR A 81 2.00 8.07 11.52
N ALA A 82 2.23 9.02 10.63
CA ALA A 82 2.70 8.71 9.28
C ALA A 82 4.05 7.96 9.29
N LEU A 83 4.96 8.30 10.22
CA LEU A 83 6.25 7.61 10.37
C LEU A 83 6.08 6.18 10.88
N GLU A 84 5.15 5.92 11.81
CA GLU A 84 4.84 4.55 12.24
C GLU A 84 4.28 3.73 11.08
N ALA A 85 3.35 4.29 10.30
CA ALA A 85 2.78 3.60 9.15
C ALA A 85 3.84 3.27 8.08
N ILE A 86 4.77 4.18 7.80
CA ILE A 86 5.91 3.95 6.91
C ILE A 86 6.83 2.85 7.48
N LYS A 87 7.14 2.89 8.77
CA LYS A 87 7.94 1.86 9.43
C LYS A 87 7.29 0.47 9.36
N ILE A 88 6.00 0.40 9.60
CA ILE A 88 5.21 -0.85 9.50
C ILE A 88 5.27 -1.41 8.07
N ALA A 89 5.17 -0.53 7.07
CA ALA A 89 5.19 -0.91 5.66
C ALA A 89 6.58 -1.23 5.08
N THR A 90 7.67 -0.91 5.81
CA THR A 90 9.05 -1.08 5.34
C THR A 90 9.86 -1.95 6.29
N GLN A 91 10.37 -1.38 7.38
CA GLN A 91 11.25 -2.04 8.33
C GLN A 91 10.60 -3.28 8.96
N ASN A 92 9.36 -3.15 9.43
CA ASN A 92 8.69 -4.27 10.09
C ASN A 92 8.45 -5.44 9.12
N GLY A 93 8.12 -5.13 7.86
CA GLY A 93 7.99 -6.16 6.82
C GLY A 93 9.29 -6.92 6.59
N SER A 94 10.43 -6.23 6.55
CA SER A 94 11.74 -6.87 6.39
C SER A 94 12.12 -7.73 7.59
N ILE A 95 11.82 -7.28 8.81
CA ILE A 95 12.02 -8.05 10.04
C ILE A 95 11.16 -9.33 10.01
N ALA A 96 9.88 -9.22 9.69
CA ALA A 96 8.99 -10.37 9.63
C ALA A 96 9.41 -11.42 8.60
N LEU A 97 10.07 -11.00 7.52
CA LEU A 97 10.62 -11.87 6.48
C LEU A 97 12.04 -12.35 6.78
N GLY A 98 12.69 -11.89 7.85
CA GLY A 98 14.07 -12.24 8.19
C GLY A 98 15.13 -11.69 7.23
N ILE A 99 14.83 -10.57 6.54
CA ILE A 99 15.70 -9.93 5.56
C ILE A 99 16.10 -8.49 5.94
N ASP A 100 15.92 -8.13 7.20
CA ASP A 100 16.17 -6.77 7.72
C ASP A 100 17.65 -6.35 7.66
N GLN A 101 18.57 -7.31 7.56
CA GLN A 101 19.99 -7.02 7.29
C GLN A 101 20.24 -6.56 5.86
N LEU A 102 19.32 -6.88 4.92
CA LEU A 102 19.47 -6.58 3.50
C LEU A 102 18.65 -5.37 3.07
N THR A 103 17.49 -5.13 3.67
CA THR A 103 16.53 -4.11 3.23
C THR A 103 15.64 -3.62 4.38
N GLY A 104 14.67 -2.76 4.09
CA GLY A 104 13.68 -2.25 5.05
C GLY A 104 14.03 -0.92 5.70
N THR A 105 15.31 -0.55 5.70
CA THR A 105 15.82 0.75 6.15
C THR A 105 16.86 1.29 5.15
N ILE A 106 17.10 2.62 5.20
CA ILE A 106 18.13 3.28 4.37
C ILE A 106 19.41 3.35 5.21
N ASP A 107 20.24 2.34 5.08
CA ASP A 107 21.52 2.23 5.79
C ASP A 107 22.65 1.85 4.82
N ALA A 108 23.88 2.27 5.13
CA ALA A 108 25.04 1.88 4.35
C ALA A 108 25.22 0.35 4.38
N GLY A 109 25.47 -0.23 3.22
CA GLY A 109 25.66 -1.68 3.04
C GLY A 109 24.38 -2.47 2.74
N LYS A 110 23.19 -1.85 2.83
CA LYS A 110 21.93 -2.47 2.42
C LYS A 110 21.66 -2.30 0.92
N SER A 111 20.77 -3.15 0.41
CA SER A 111 20.28 -3.03 -0.96
C SER A 111 19.62 -1.68 -1.18
N ALA A 112 19.94 -1.03 -2.29
CA ALA A 112 19.29 0.21 -2.69
C ALA A 112 17.89 -0.08 -3.27
N ASP A 113 16.98 -0.53 -2.39
CA ASP A 113 15.55 -0.72 -2.64
C ASP A 113 14.82 0.45 -1.98
N LEU A 114 14.60 1.52 -2.74
CA LEU A 114 14.01 2.76 -2.21
C LEU A 114 13.15 3.47 -3.25
N ILE A 115 12.34 4.39 -2.77
CA ILE A 115 11.52 5.26 -3.63
C ILE A 115 11.86 6.72 -3.37
N ILE A 116 11.79 7.54 -4.41
CA ILE A 116 11.88 9.00 -4.32
C ILE A 116 10.49 9.58 -4.56
N ILE A 117 10.03 10.40 -3.61
CA ILE A 117 8.69 10.97 -3.60
C ILE A 117 8.79 12.49 -3.74
N ASP A 118 7.96 13.08 -4.61
CA ASP A 118 7.77 14.54 -4.70
C ASP A 118 6.77 14.99 -3.65
N GLY A 119 7.22 15.06 -2.40
CA GLY A 119 6.39 15.41 -1.26
C GLY A 119 7.02 14.99 0.08
N ASP A 120 6.24 15.11 1.14
CA ASP A 120 6.65 14.74 2.50
C ASP A 120 5.63 13.78 3.13
N PRO A 121 5.75 12.46 2.88
CA PRO A 121 4.83 11.48 3.44
C PRO A 121 4.90 11.35 4.96
N SER A 122 5.94 11.87 5.61
CA SER A 122 6.03 11.93 7.07
C SER A 122 5.03 12.91 7.69
N LYS A 123 4.63 13.94 6.92
CA LYS A 123 3.62 14.92 7.32
C LYS A 123 2.26 14.66 6.70
N LYS A 124 2.24 14.18 5.45
CA LYS A 124 1.03 13.90 4.70
C LYS A 124 1.14 12.56 4.02
N ILE A 125 0.57 11.54 4.63
CA ILE A 125 0.72 10.15 4.18
C ILE A 125 0.29 9.93 2.73
N THR A 126 -0.69 10.69 2.22
CA THR A 126 -1.13 10.62 0.82
C THR A 126 -0.08 11.08 -0.18
N ASP A 127 1.01 11.72 0.25
CA ASP A 127 2.15 12.06 -0.62
C ASP A 127 2.90 10.79 -1.10
N LEU A 128 2.65 9.64 -0.49
CA LEU A 128 3.10 8.33 -1.00
C LEU A 128 2.68 8.05 -2.45
N HIS A 129 1.61 8.70 -2.95
CA HIS A 129 1.21 8.57 -4.36
C HIS A 129 2.11 9.33 -5.34
N LYS A 130 2.98 10.21 -4.87
CA LYS A 130 3.82 11.08 -5.69
C LYS A 130 5.21 10.46 -5.96
N VAL A 131 5.27 9.15 -6.21
CA VAL A 131 6.54 8.46 -6.50
C VAL A 131 7.11 8.91 -7.84
N MET A 132 8.29 9.51 -7.83
CA MET A 132 9.04 9.91 -9.02
C MET A 132 9.94 8.78 -9.55
N TYR A 133 10.68 8.15 -8.65
CA TYR A 133 11.59 7.07 -8.98
C TYR A 133 11.44 5.90 -8.00
N VAL A 134 11.61 4.70 -8.53
CA VAL A 134 11.74 3.46 -7.78
C VAL A 134 13.12 2.87 -8.06
N PHE A 135 13.85 2.54 -7.02
CA PHE A 135 15.13 1.82 -7.13
C PHE A 135 14.94 0.39 -6.63
N LYS A 136 15.41 -0.55 -7.41
CA LYS A 136 15.47 -1.97 -7.06
C LYS A 136 16.87 -2.48 -7.28
N ASN A 137 17.56 -2.92 -6.22
CA ASN A 137 18.96 -3.33 -6.24
C ASN A 137 19.87 -2.28 -6.91
N GLY A 138 19.64 -0.99 -6.63
CA GLY A 138 20.39 0.11 -7.21
C GLY A 138 20.00 0.52 -8.64
N VAL A 139 19.13 -0.24 -9.30
CA VAL A 139 18.64 0.11 -10.65
C VAL A 139 17.44 1.05 -10.52
N GLY A 140 17.53 2.25 -11.09
CA GLY A 140 16.51 3.29 -11.02
C GLY A 140 15.49 3.21 -12.16
N TYR A 141 14.20 3.29 -11.81
CA TYR A 141 13.08 3.33 -12.74
C TYR A 141 12.30 4.62 -12.55
N HIS A 142 12.09 5.37 -13.62
CA HIS A 142 11.22 6.54 -13.60
C HIS A 142 9.76 6.07 -13.61
N SER A 143 9.00 6.36 -12.53
CA SER A 143 7.65 5.82 -12.30
C SER A 143 6.69 6.08 -13.46
N LYS A 144 6.69 7.32 -14.01
CA LYS A 144 5.82 7.64 -15.15
C LYS A 144 6.16 6.83 -16.40
N LYS A 145 7.46 6.68 -16.73
CA LYS A 145 7.88 5.87 -17.89
C LYS A 145 7.52 4.40 -17.73
N LEU A 146 7.72 3.85 -16.51
CA LEU A 146 7.34 2.49 -16.19
C LEU A 146 5.82 2.30 -16.35
N PHE A 147 5.02 3.21 -15.81
CA PHE A 147 3.56 3.18 -15.95
C PHE A 147 3.13 3.25 -17.42
N ASP A 148 3.70 4.20 -18.20
CA ASP A 148 3.36 4.39 -19.60
C ASP A 148 3.68 3.14 -20.45
N SER A 149 4.73 2.37 -20.10
CA SER A 149 5.12 1.15 -20.78
C SER A 149 4.13 0.01 -20.66
N VAL A 150 3.35 0.00 -19.57
CA VAL A 150 2.33 -1.04 -19.26
C VAL A 150 0.90 -0.53 -19.39
N LYS A 151 0.72 0.71 -19.85
CA LYS A 151 -0.61 1.32 -19.97
C LYS A 151 -1.52 0.49 -20.89
N GLY A 152 -2.68 0.12 -20.37
CA GLY A 152 -3.67 -0.69 -21.10
C GLY A 152 -3.30 -2.18 -21.25
N LYS A 153 -2.22 -2.65 -20.62
CA LYS A 153 -1.73 -4.03 -20.77
C LYS A 153 -1.87 -4.88 -19.50
N VAL A 154 -2.11 -4.25 -18.35
CA VAL A 154 -2.19 -4.97 -17.07
C VAL A 154 -3.58 -5.61 -16.91
N GLY A 155 -3.60 -6.89 -16.55
CA GLY A 155 -4.83 -7.60 -16.24
C GLY A 155 -4.87 -9.05 -16.73
N PHE A 156 -6.08 -9.56 -16.82
CA PHE A 156 -6.32 -10.93 -17.32
C PHE A 156 -6.09 -10.97 -18.83
N ASN A 157 -5.40 -12.01 -19.29
CA ASN A 157 -5.34 -12.38 -20.71
C ASN A 157 -6.47 -13.36 -21.00
#